data_7e65c2de632df877f57634ea5bdb4a7a
#
_entry.id   7e65c2de632df877f57634ea5bdb4a7a
#
_cell.length_a   1.000
_cell.length_b   1.000
_cell.length_c   1.000
_cell.angle_alpha   90.00
_cell.angle_beta   90.00
_cell.angle_gamma   90.00
#
_symmetry.space_group_name_H-M   'P 1'
#
loop_
_entity.id
_entity.type
_entity.pdbx_description
1 polymer ?
#
loop_
_entity_poly.entity_id
_entity_poly.type
_entity_poly.pdbx_seq_one_letter_code
_entity_poly.pdbx_strand_id
1 'polypeptide(L)'
;MGLEFVGMAKKSQCLRCTGLCCRYFALPIETPESKSDYDDIRWYLGHEDITVFVEEGDWYLNIKNKCRHLSKEDYRCRIYSKRPKICRGYRHSDCDFTQGDYDYELHFTDDKQMQDYIKIKFDNNTSEKQKVNKQKKRKKK
;
A
#
# COMPACT_ATOMS: atom_id res chain seq x y z
N MET A 1 38.00 -14.46 -1.57
CA MET A 1 37.17 -15.18 -0.56
C MET A 1 36.01 -14.36 0.02
N GLY A 2 36.04 -13.03 0.03
CA GLY A 2 34.92 -12.20 0.56
C GLY A 2 33.66 -12.16 -0.26
N LEU A 3 33.73 -12.40 -1.57
CA LEU A 3 32.59 -12.32 -2.49
C LEU A 3 31.66 -13.55 -2.44
N GLU A 4 32.15 -14.71 -2.11
CA GLU A 4 31.33 -15.93 -1.98
C GLU A 4 30.49 -15.94 -0.71
N PHE A 5 30.97 -15.37 0.38
CA PHE A 5 30.23 -15.24 1.64
C PHE A 5 29.03 -14.30 1.53
N VAL A 6 29.16 -13.20 0.78
CA VAL A 6 28.06 -12.25 0.55
C VAL A 6 26.97 -12.87 -0.32
N GLY A 7 27.36 -13.68 -1.30
CA GLY A 7 26.41 -14.42 -2.15
C GLY A 7 25.64 -15.50 -1.37
N MET A 8 26.26 -16.17 -0.44
CA MET A 8 25.62 -17.18 0.41
C MET A 8 24.63 -16.57 1.41
N ALA A 9 24.96 -15.42 2.00
CA ALA A 9 24.07 -14.72 2.92
C ALA A 9 22.77 -14.27 2.24
N LYS A 10 22.86 -13.77 1.00
CA LYS A 10 21.69 -13.38 0.18
C LYS A 10 20.82 -14.58 -0.16
N LYS A 11 21.40 -15.70 -0.54
CA LYS A 11 20.65 -16.95 -0.79
C LYS A 11 19.99 -17.49 0.47
N SER A 12 20.58 -17.31 1.64
CA SER A 12 20.02 -17.78 2.90
C SER A 12 18.77 -17.01 3.33
N GLN A 13 18.63 -15.73 2.98
CA GLN A 13 17.40 -14.94 3.23
C GLN A 13 16.23 -15.47 2.44
N CYS A 14 16.40 -15.70 1.15
CA CYS A 14 15.34 -16.27 0.30
C CYS A 14 14.97 -17.71 0.72
N LEU A 15 15.92 -18.47 1.23
CA LEU A 15 15.67 -19.82 1.75
C LEU A 15 14.86 -19.82 3.05
N ARG A 16 14.93 -18.77 3.86
CA ARG A 16 14.15 -18.60 5.10
C ARG A 16 12.81 -17.92 4.87
N CYS A 17 12.69 -17.18 3.77
CA CYS A 17 11.51 -16.41 3.45
C CYS A 17 10.33 -17.34 3.09
N THR A 18 9.13 -16.98 3.56
CA THR A 18 7.87 -17.66 3.23
C THR A 18 7.23 -17.13 1.96
N GLY A 19 7.98 -16.43 1.10
CA GLY A 19 7.51 -15.87 -0.15
C GLY A 19 6.67 -14.60 0.02
N LEU A 20 7.05 -13.73 0.97
CA LEU A 20 6.30 -12.50 1.27
C LEU A 20 6.05 -11.62 0.05
N CYS A 21 7.07 -11.43 -0.80
CA CYS A 21 6.95 -10.66 -2.04
C CYS A 21 6.09 -11.34 -3.14
N CYS A 22 5.73 -12.62 -2.96
CA CYS A 22 4.85 -13.38 -3.84
C CYS A 22 3.41 -13.50 -3.32
N ARG A 23 3.09 -12.84 -2.21
CA ARG A 23 1.79 -12.94 -1.55
C ARG A 23 0.91 -11.70 -1.69
N TYR A 24 1.41 -10.70 -2.37
CA TYR A 24 0.68 -9.49 -2.70
C TYR A 24 1.31 -8.79 -3.90
N PHE A 25 0.60 -7.84 -4.47
CA PHE A 25 1.17 -6.85 -5.37
C PHE A 25 0.50 -5.50 -5.15
N ALA A 26 1.24 -4.42 -5.39
CA ALA A 26 0.75 -3.08 -5.26
C ALA A 26 0.74 -2.37 -6.62
N LEU A 27 -0.31 -1.60 -6.88
CA LEU A 27 -0.45 -0.78 -8.07
C LEU A 27 -0.51 0.70 -7.66
N PRO A 28 0.23 1.59 -8.32
CA PRO A 28 0.03 3.01 -8.12
C PRO A 28 -1.36 3.42 -8.62
N ILE A 29 -2.05 4.24 -7.84
CA ILE A 29 -3.32 4.86 -8.22
C ILE A 29 -3.17 6.37 -8.21
N GLU A 30 -4.06 7.07 -8.90
CA GLU A 30 -4.06 8.52 -8.89
C GLU A 30 -4.32 9.06 -7.48
N THR A 31 -3.65 10.15 -7.15
CA THR A 31 -3.89 10.84 -5.87
C THR A 31 -5.31 11.39 -5.85
N PRO A 32 -6.15 11.00 -4.88
CA PRO A 32 -7.51 11.49 -4.81
C PRO A 32 -7.54 12.98 -4.46
N GLU A 33 -8.33 13.75 -5.19
CA GLU A 33 -8.48 15.19 -4.98
C GLU A 33 -9.89 15.58 -4.52
N SER A 34 -10.89 14.86 -4.98
CA SER A 34 -12.29 15.12 -4.67
C SER A 34 -12.89 14.08 -3.73
N LYS A 35 -14.01 14.43 -3.09
CA LYS A 35 -14.80 13.50 -2.28
C LYS A 35 -15.19 12.24 -3.07
N SER A 36 -15.47 12.40 -4.37
CA SER A 36 -15.80 11.28 -5.27
C SER A 36 -14.64 10.33 -5.44
N ASP A 37 -13.41 10.85 -5.58
CA ASP A 37 -12.21 10.01 -5.74
C ASP A 37 -11.95 9.18 -4.48
N TYR A 38 -12.15 9.76 -3.29
CA TYR A 38 -12.06 9.03 -2.04
C TYR A 38 -13.17 7.97 -1.89
N ASP A 39 -14.36 8.23 -2.43
CA ASP A 39 -15.46 7.26 -2.43
C ASP A 39 -15.15 6.07 -3.36
N ASP A 40 -14.47 6.30 -4.47
CA ASP A 40 -13.96 5.23 -5.33
C ASP A 40 -12.94 4.34 -4.58
N ILE A 41 -12.06 4.95 -3.80
CA ILE A 41 -11.12 4.20 -2.94
C ILE A 41 -11.87 3.40 -1.88
N ARG A 42 -12.93 3.98 -1.30
CA ARG A 42 -13.82 3.26 -0.37
C ARG A 42 -14.44 2.01 -1.03
N TRP A 43 -14.80 2.10 -2.29
CA TRP A 43 -15.31 0.96 -3.06
C TRP A 43 -14.25 -0.14 -3.22
N TYR A 44 -13.00 0.20 -3.51
CA TYR A 44 -11.92 -0.78 -3.55
C TYR A 44 -11.77 -1.49 -2.20
N LEU A 45 -11.79 -0.74 -1.11
CA LEU A 45 -11.62 -1.24 0.25
C LEU A 45 -12.80 -2.09 0.75
N GLY A 46 -13.94 -2.04 0.10
CA GLY A 46 -15.07 -2.94 0.33
C GLY A 46 -14.80 -4.39 -0.13
N HIS A 47 -13.75 -4.62 -0.88
CA HIS A 47 -13.35 -5.95 -1.32
C HIS A 47 -12.38 -6.58 -0.32
N GLU A 48 -12.55 -7.89 -0.09
CA GLU A 48 -11.63 -8.64 0.76
C GLU A 48 -10.21 -8.63 0.18
N ASP A 49 -9.22 -8.68 1.05
CA ASP A 49 -7.80 -8.74 0.69
C ASP A 49 -7.28 -7.52 -0.08
N ILE A 50 -8.02 -6.43 -0.06
CA ILE A 50 -7.61 -5.13 -0.60
C ILE A 50 -7.29 -4.17 0.53
N THR A 51 -6.13 -3.52 0.43
CA THR A 51 -5.74 -2.39 1.28
C THR A 51 -5.23 -1.25 0.43
N VAL A 52 -5.20 -0.05 0.98
CA VAL A 52 -4.64 1.13 0.32
C VAL A 52 -3.65 1.79 1.28
N PHE A 53 -2.51 2.18 0.78
CA PHE A 53 -1.50 2.88 1.56
C PHE A 53 -0.92 4.07 0.80
N VAL A 54 -0.37 5.00 1.54
CA VAL A 54 0.35 6.16 1.01
C VAL A 54 1.79 6.10 1.48
N GLU A 55 2.70 6.22 0.54
CA GLU A 55 4.14 6.22 0.76
C GLU A 55 4.77 7.33 -0.08
N GLU A 56 5.54 8.20 0.55
CA GLU A 56 6.17 9.35 -0.09
C GLU A 56 5.21 10.25 -0.90
N GLY A 57 3.97 10.37 -0.43
CA GLY A 57 2.91 11.14 -1.07
C GLY A 57 2.15 10.43 -2.19
N ASP A 58 2.60 9.26 -2.60
CA ASP A 58 1.97 8.45 -3.64
C ASP A 58 0.99 7.43 -3.06
N TRP A 59 -0.12 7.25 -3.76
CA TRP A 59 -1.18 6.33 -3.36
C TRP A 59 -1.05 5.00 -4.08
N TYR A 60 -1.20 3.91 -3.34
CA TYR A 60 -1.08 2.54 -3.83
C TYR A 60 -2.24 1.67 -3.40
N LEU A 61 -2.75 0.92 -4.35
CA LEU A 61 -3.70 -0.17 -4.12
C LEU A 61 -2.91 -1.46 -3.89
N ASN A 62 -3.09 -2.09 -2.74
CA ASN A 62 -2.43 -3.33 -2.39
C ASN A 62 -3.42 -4.50 -2.47
N ILE A 63 -3.09 -5.50 -3.24
CA ILE A 63 -3.91 -6.68 -3.49
C ILE A 63 -3.21 -7.89 -2.88
N LYS A 64 -3.78 -8.42 -1.80
CA LYS A 64 -3.22 -9.56 -1.09
C LYS A 64 -3.68 -10.86 -1.74
N ASN A 65 -2.87 -11.37 -2.64
CA ASN A 65 -3.06 -12.69 -3.22
C ASN A 65 -1.73 -13.37 -3.48
N LYS A 66 -1.77 -14.68 -3.56
CA LYS A 66 -0.56 -15.46 -3.84
C LYS A 66 -0.29 -15.53 -5.34
N CYS A 67 0.99 -15.38 -5.71
CA CYS A 67 1.44 -15.70 -7.05
C CYS A 67 1.22 -17.21 -7.34
N ARG A 68 0.76 -17.54 -8.54
CA ARG A 68 0.56 -18.94 -8.97
C ARG A 68 1.84 -19.76 -8.98
N HIS A 69 2.97 -19.08 -9.15
CA HIS A 69 4.28 -19.71 -9.28
C HIS A 69 4.99 -19.87 -7.93
N LEU A 70 4.35 -19.45 -6.85
CA LEU A 70 4.84 -19.71 -5.49
C LEU A 70 4.58 -21.17 -5.13
N SER A 71 5.65 -21.94 -4.87
CA SER A 71 5.55 -23.31 -4.39
C SER A 71 4.97 -23.35 -2.99
N LYS A 72 3.99 -24.24 -2.76
CA LYS A 72 3.41 -24.48 -1.44
C LYS A 72 4.31 -25.28 -0.50
N GLU A 73 5.25 -26.02 -1.06
CA GLU A 73 6.10 -26.95 -0.31
C GLU A 73 7.31 -26.26 0.30
N ASP A 74 8.03 -25.46 -0.49
CA ASP A 74 9.27 -24.81 -0.11
C ASP A 74 9.24 -23.27 -0.17
N TYR A 75 8.08 -22.68 -0.54
CA TYR A 75 7.88 -21.22 -0.69
C TYR A 75 8.83 -20.57 -1.69
N ARG A 76 9.24 -21.29 -2.72
CA ARG A 76 10.12 -20.82 -3.79
C ARG A 76 9.35 -20.51 -5.05
N CYS A 77 9.90 -19.61 -5.86
CA CYS A 77 9.38 -19.29 -7.17
C CYS A 77 9.71 -20.43 -8.15
N ARG A 78 8.67 -21.03 -8.77
CA ARG A 78 8.83 -22.10 -9.77
C ARG A 78 9.41 -21.61 -11.09
N ILE A 79 9.28 -20.30 -11.37
CA ILE A 79 9.77 -19.68 -12.60
C ILE A 79 10.91 -18.70 -12.32
N TYR A 80 11.71 -18.94 -11.31
CA TYR A 80 12.72 -17.99 -10.81
C TYR A 80 13.59 -17.41 -11.92
N SER A 81 14.09 -18.23 -12.84
CA SER A 81 14.92 -17.78 -13.98
C SER A 81 14.16 -17.02 -15.05
N LYS A 82 12.84 -17.16 -15.09
CA LYS A 82 11.93 -16.53 -16.07
C LYS A 82 10.99 -15.51 -15.44
N ARG A 83 11.34 -14.99 -14.27
CA ARG A 83 10.53 -14.02 -13.56
C ARG A 83 10.25 -12.77 -14.40
N PRO A 84 9.04 -12.18 -14.30
CA PRO A 84 8.75 -10.87 -14.86
C PRO A 84 9.75 -9.79 -14.37
N LYS A 85 9.89 -8.73 -15.14
CA LYS A 85 10.79 -7.62 -14.84
C LYS A 85 10.59 -7.03 -13.44
N ILE A 86 9.36 -6.89 -13.00
CA ILE A 86 9.02 -6.37 -11.66
C ILE A 86 9.63 -7.25 -10.58
N CYS A 87 9.48 -8.56 -10.68
CA CYS A 87 10.05 -9.49 -9.71
C CYS A 87 11.58 -9.45 -9.69
N ARG A 88 12.21 -9.27 -10.85
CA ARG A 88 13.68 -9.15 -10.96
C ARG A 88 14.21 -7.84 -10.43
N GLY A 89 13.38 -6.79 -10.42
CA GLY A 89 13.72 -5.49 -9.85
C GLY A 89 13.75 -5.45 -8.33
N TYR A 90 13.16 -6.43 -7.64
CA TYR A 90 13.22 -6.54 -6.19
C TYR A 90 14.66 -6.80 -5.72
N ARG A 91 15.17 -5.89 -4.91
CA ARG A 91 16.49 -6.03 -4.27
C ARG A 91 16.34 -6.69 -2.90
N HIS A 92 17.38 -7.31 -2.43
CA HIS A 92 17.41 -7.84 -1.05
C HIS A 92 17.21 -6.73 0.00
N SER A 93 17.68 -5.51 -0.27
CA SER A 93 17.47 -4.36 0.58
C SER A 93 16.02 -3.91 0.66
N ASP A 94 15.25 -4.15 -0.40
CA ASP A 94 13.84 -3.76 -0.52
C ASP A 94 12.89 -4.95 -0.24
N CYS A 95 13.45 -6.08 0.17
CA CYS A 95 12.69 -7.28 0.48
C CYS A 95 11.91 -7.13 1.79
N ASP A 96 10.64 -7.50 1.78
CA ASP A 96 9.75 -7.46 2.95
C ASP A 96 10.29 -8.22 4.16
N PHE A 97 11.03 -9.29 3.92
CA PHE A 97 11.69 -10.07 4.97
C PHE A 97 12.83 -9.30 5.64
N THR A 98 13.49 -8.38 4.94
CA THR A 98 14.65 -7.62 5.41
C THR A 98 14.25 -6.27 6.01
N GLN A 99 13.26 -5.58 5.45
CA GLN A 99 12.87 -4.24 5.88
C GLN A 99 12.10 -4.22 7.20
N GLY A 100 11.38 -5.29 7.55
CA GLY A 100 10.52 -5.30 8.73
C GLY A 100 9.25 -4.47 8.54
N ASP A 101 8.98 -3.55 9.45
CA ASP A 101 7.76 -2.74 9.42
C ASP A 101 7.78 -1.69 8.31
N TYR A 102 6.61 -1.46 7.72
CA TYR A 102 6.40 -0.45 6.69
C TYR A 102 6.12 0.92 7.32
N ASP A 103 6.71 1.95 6.76
CA ASP A 103 6.53 3.34 7.19
C ASP A 103 5.51 4.05 6.29
N TYR A 104 4.25 3.66 6.42
CA TYR A 104 3.15 4.30 5.68
C TYR A 104 2.73 5.61 6.31
N GLU A 105 2.55 6.65 5.49
CA GLU A 105 1.94 7.90 5.90
C GLU A 105 0.46 7.71 6.25
N LEU A 106 -0.25 6.95 5.42
CA LEU A 106 -1.64 6.53 5.62
C LEU A 106 -1.77 5.05 5.24
N HIS A 107 -2.59 4.32 5.97
CA HIS A 107 -2.88 2.93 5.69
C HIS A 107 -4.34 2.61 6.00
N PHE A 108 -5.09 2.20 4.98
CA PHE A 108 -6.49 1.82 5.08
C PHE A 108 -6.65 0.34 4.80
N THR A 109 -7.30 -0.37 5.70
CA THR A 109 -7.50 -1.83 5.61
C THR A 109 -8.94 -2.23 5.35
N ASP A 110 -9.89 -1.30 5.49
CA ASP A 110 -11.31 -1.52 5.22
C ASP A 110 -12.00 -0.23 4.77
N ASP A 111 -13.20 -0.39 4.24
CA ASP A 111 -14.03 0.70 3.73
C ASP A 111 -14.53 1.66 4.83
N LYS A 112 -14.72 1.16 6.03
CA LYS A 112 -15.16 1.99 7.17
C LYS A 112 -14.11 3.02 7.56
N GLN A 113 -12.83 2.64 7.58
CA GLN A 113 -11.73 3.56 7.85
C GLN A 113 -11.71 4.69 6.81
N MET A 114 -11.94 4.40 5.55
CA MET A 114 -12.02 5.40 4.50
C MET A 114 -13.26 6.29 4.66
N GLN A 115 -14.40 5.72 5.01
CA GLN A 115 -15.62 6.48 5.29
C GLN A 115 -15.41 7.50 6.41
N ASP A 116 -14.77 7.10 7.49
CA ASP A 116 -14.46 7.97 8.62
C ASP A 116 -13.46 9.07 8.22
N TYR A 117 -12.46 8.73 7.43
CA TYR A 117 -11.51 9.69 6.89
C TYR A 117 -12.16 10.75 6.00
N ILE A 118 -13.10 10.35 5.12
CA ILE A 118 -13.87 11.26 4.28
C ILE A 118 -14.68 12.24 5.12
N LYS A 119 -15.35 11.77 6.17
CA LYS A 119 -16.11 12.62 7.09
C LYS A 119 -15.22 13.67 7.74
N ILE A 120 -14.10 13.25 8.29
CA ILE A 120 -13.16 14.18 8.95
C ILE A 120 -12.64 15.21 7.95
N LYS A 121 -12.26 14.79 6.75
CA LYS A 121 -11.64 15.67 5.77
C LYS A 121 -12.61 16.67 5.15
N PHE A 122 -13.84 16.25 4.84
CA PHE A 122 -14.79 17.06 4.08
C PHE A 122 -15.86 17.70 4.95
N ASP A 123 -16.34 17.06 6.01
CA ASP A 123 -17.39 17.60 6.86
C ASP A 123 -16.85 18.69 7.81
N ASN A 124 -15.63 18.54 8.31
CA ASN A 124 -14.99 19.58 9.11
C ASN A 124 -14.73 20.86 8.30
N ASN A 125 -14.35 20.75 7.03
CA ASN A 125 -14.19 21.89 6.13
C ASN A 125 -15.51 22.63 5.86
N THR A 126 -16.66 21.93 5.88
CA THR A 126 -17.97 22.53 5.73
C THR A 126 -18.35 23.35 6.94
N SER A 127 -18.02 22.88 8.14
CA SER A 127 -18.27 23.59 9.40
C SER A 127 -17.48 24.91 9.52
N GLU A 128 -16.24 24.93 9.06
CA GLU A 128 -15.41 26.14 9.03
C GLU A 128 -15.92 27.17 8.02
N LYS A 129 -16.31 26.73 6.82
CA LYS A 129 -16.91 27.60 5.79
C LYS A 129 -18.23 28.21 6.26
N GLN A 130 -19.05 27.48 7.01
CA GLN A 130 -20.29 27.99 7.58
C GLN A 130 -20.05 29.02 8.70
N LYS A 131 -19.02 28.81 9.54
CA LYS A 131 -18.61 29.77 10.58
C LYS A 131 -18.12 31.09 9.97
N VAL A 132 -17.29 31.01 8.94
CA VAL A 132 -16.77 32.20 8.23
C VAL A 132 -17.91 32.98 7.52
N ASN A 133 -18.85 32.28 6.91
CA ASN A 133 -20.00 32.93 6.25
C ASN A 133 -20.98 33.56 7.25
N LYS A 134 -21.19 32.96 8.44
CA LYS A 134 -21.98 33.57 9.51
C LYS A 134 -21.32 34.84 10.07
N GLN A 135 -20.01 34.85 10.20
CA GLN A 135 -19.27 36.05 10.68
C GLN A 135 -19.29 37.17 9.65
N LYS A 136 -19.19 36.86 8.34
CA LYS A 136 -19.29 37.87 7.27
C LYS A 136 -20.69 38.49 7.19
N LYS A 137 -21.77 37.73 7.43
CA LYS A 137 -23.14 38.25 7.48
C LYS A 137 -23.40 39.13 8.71
N ARG A 138 -22.73 38.88 9.84
CA ARG A 138 -22.85 39.72 11.06
C ARG A 138 -22.12 41.06 10.94
N LYS A 139 -21.08 41.16 10.13
CA LYS A 139 -20.33 42.41 9.90
C LYS A 139 -20.93 43.33 8.84
N LYS A 140 -21.97 42.89 8.09
CA LYS A 140 -22.68 43.67 7.06
C LYS A 140 -24.01 44.28 7.56
N LYS A 141 -24.32 44.16 8.83
CA LYS A 141 -25.39 44.85 9.54
C LYS A 141 -24.78 45.90 10.43
#